data_9fdbe99e296a02037a4b4654723fb009
#
_entry.id   9fdbe99e296a02037a4b4654723fb009
#
_cell.length_a   1.000
_cell.length_b   1.000
_cell.length_c   1.000
_cell.angle_alpha   90.00
_cell.angle_beta   90.00
_cell.angle_gamma   90.00
#
_symmetry.space_group_name_H-M   'P 1'
#
loop_
_entity.id
_entity.type
_entity.pdbx_description
1 polymer ?
#
loop_
_entity_poly.entity_id
_entity_poly.type
_entity_poly.pdbx_seq_one_letter_code
_entity_poly.pdbx_strand_id
1 'polypeptide(L)'
;IPLTLVFESNWKTEENYLAVQAWLSVEGYHPITFDKFPDVSYLVTYSGSSTLSHNGLSQGYINITFHRDSPFAYGSVVKDSVIIGSKTIHTGDRDEKPAQQFHEIYLKGTEPCLPVVRITKYGVDGDISVHNRRNNTKVLLPKLALGDYFEIDCDLEMIESKSNTIFTIGNLPQMDLRLEIGRNKLLFTGEALIEILYQPIYLQ
;
A
#
# COMPACT_ATOMS: atom_id res chain seq x y z
N ILE A 1 -2.66 7.27 -21.78
CA ILE A 1 -4.13 7.41 -21.78
C ILE A 1 -4.46 8.70 -22.50
N PRO A 2 -5.10 8.65 -23.68
CA PRO A 2 -5.58 9.85 -24.36
C PRO A 2 -6.88 10.35 -23.70
N LEU A 3 -6.96 11.67 -23.48
CA LEU A 3 -8.15 12.35 -22.95
C LEU A 3 -8.46 13.60 -23.75
N THR A 4 -9.72 13.94 -23.85
CA THR A 4 -10.18 15.22 -24.39
C THR A 4 -10.83 16.01 -23.27
N LEU A 5 -10.24 17.13 -22.89
CA LEU A 5 -10.85 18.09 -21.97
C LEU A 5 -11.73 19.03 -22.78
N VAL A 6 -13.01 19.07 -22.43
CA VAL A 6 -13.98 19.98 -23.06
C VAL A 6 -14.28 21.11 -22.08
N PHE A 7 -14.17 22.32 -22.57
CA PHE A 7 -14.49 23.52 -21.81
C PHE A 7 -15.91 23.99 -22.14
N GLU A 8 -16.62 24.39 -21.12
CA GLU A 8 -17.90 25.05 -21.24
C GLU A 8 -17.73 26.54 -21.69
N SER A 9 -18.83 27.27 -21.73
CA SER A 9 -18.91 28.63 -22.27
C SER A 9 -17.95 29.68 -21.65
N ASN A 10 -17.43 29.43 -20.46
CA ASN A 10 -16.52 30.32 -19.73
C ASN A 10 -15.03 29.96 -19.86
N TRP A 11 -14.65 29.09 -20.78
CA TRP A 11 -13.29 28.58 -20.93
C TRP A 11 -12.24 29.66 -21.21
N LYS A 12 -12.64 30.81 -21.76
CA LYS A 12 -11.75 31.96 -22.11
C LYS A 12 -11.28 32.76 -20.91
N THR A 13 -11.70 32.44 -19.69
CA THR A 13 -11.18 33.14 -18.52
C THR A 13 -9.74 32.75 -18.25
N GLU A 14 -8.90 33.71 -17.93
CA GLU A 14 -7.50 33.52 -17.58
C GLU A 14 -7.37 32.53 -16.40
N GLU A 15 -8.27 32.61 -15.45
CA GLU A 15 -8.32 31.73 -14.27
C GLU A 15 -8.46 30.26 -14.64
N ASN A 16 -9.40 29.92 -15.53
CA ASN A 16 -9.60 28.53 -15.99
C ASN A 16 -8.40 28.01 -16.77
N TYR A 17 -7.79 28.85 -17.59
CA TYR A 17 -6.59 28.48 -18.33
C TYR A 17 -5.40 28.19 -17.41
N LEU A 18 -5.16 29.07 -16.44
CA LEU A 18 -4.10 28.90 -15.45
C LEU A 18 -4.34 27.66 -14.56
N ALA A 19 -5.59 27.38 -14.19
CA ALA A 19 -5.93 26.17 -13.42
C ALA A 19 -5.60 24.88 -14.18
N VAL A 20 -5.93 24.80 -15.47
CA VAL A 20 -5.60 23.63 -16.31
C VAL A 20 -4.09 23.51 -16.50
N GLN A 21 -3.41 24.63 -16.73
CA GLN A 21 -1.95 24.65 -16.87
C GLN A 21 -1.27 24.18 -15.57
N ALA A 22 -1.69 24.68 -14.42
CA ALA A 22 -1.17 24.28 -13.13
C ALA A 22 -1.40 22.78 -12.87
N TRP A 23 -2.60 22.26 -13.19
CA TRP A 23 -2.90 20.84 -13.06
C TRP A 23 -2.05 19.94 -13.95
N LEU A 24 -1.77 20.34 -15.20
CA LEU A 24 -0.92 19.60 -16.14
C LEU A 24 0.58 19.73 -15.84
N SER A 25 0.99 20.76 -15.11
CA SER A 25 2.41 21.05 -14.81
C SER A 25 2.92 20.40 -13.54
N VAL A 26 2.13 19.53 -12.90
CA VAL A 26 2.55 18.83 -11.67
C VAL A 26 3.63 17.80 -12.01
N GLU A 27 4.77 17.89 -11.30
CA GLU A 27 5.89 16.97 -11.50
C GLU A 27 5.59 15.58 -10.92
N GLY A 28 6.10 14.54 -11.57
CA GLY A 28 5.98 13.15 -11.13
C GLY A 28 4.71 12.45 -11.59
N TYR A 29 4.47 11.28 -11.00
CA TYR A 29 3.29 10.47 -11.26
C TYR A 29 2.21 10.74 -10.22
N HIS A 30 0.99 10.96 -10.69
CA HIS A 30 -0.17 11.26 -9.86
C HIS A 30 -1.32 10.31 -10.16
N PRO A 31 -2.13 9.94 -9.16
CA PRO A 31 -3.26 9.05 -9.37
C PRO A 31 -4.36 9.76 -10.17
N ILE A 32 -4.87 9.08 -11.19
CA ILE A 32 -6.09 9.45 -11.91
C ILE A 32 -7.11 8.32 -11.79
N THR A 33 -8.35 8.68 -11.51
CA THR A 33 -9.50 7.76 -11.43
C THR A 33 -10.54 8.18 -12.43
N PHE A 34 -11.22 7.23 -13.04
CA PHE A 34 -12.32 7.47 -13.98
C PHE A 34 -13.66 7.06 -13.35
N ASP A 35 -14.69 7.85 -13.56
CA ASP A 35 -16.05 7.57 -13.06
C ASP A 35 -16.57 6.19 -13.49
N LYS A 36 -16.15 5.72 -14.65
CA LYS A 36 -16.47 4.38 -15.14
C LYS A 36 -15.83 3.26 -14.33
N PHE A 37 -14.70 3.54 -13.67
CA PHE A 37 -13.91 2.59 -12.88
C PHE A 37 -13.47 3.25 -11.56
N PRO A 38 -14.42 3.57 -10.66
CA PRO A 38 -14.12 4.38 -9.47
C PRO A 38 -13.23 3.68 -8.44
N ASP A 39 -13.16 2.35 -8.50
CA ASP A 39 -12.43 1.53 -7.52
C ASP A 39 -10.94 1.36 -7.86
N VAL A 40 -10.51 1.88 -9.02
CA VAL A 40 -9.12 1.77 -9.44
C VAL A 40 -8.57 3.10 -9.92
N SER A 41 -7.28 3.32 -9.67
CA SER A 41 -6.52 4.47 -10.11
C SER A 41 -5.34 4.06 -10.98
N TYR A 42 -4.89 4.98 -11.81
CA TYR A 42 -3.69 4.84 -12.62
C TYR A 42 -2.70 5.90 -12.19
N LEU A 43 -1.45 5.54 -12.00
CA LEU A 43 -0.39 6.52 -11.79
C LEU A 43 0.05 7.06 -13.16
N VAL A 44 -0.14 8.36 -13.37
CA VAL A 44 0.11 9.00 -14.65
C VAL A 44 0.91 10.28 -14.49
N THR A 45 1.67 10.60 -15.52
CA THR A 45 2.30 11.90 -15.70
C THR A 45 1.93 12.48 -17.05
N TYR A 46 1.86 13.80 -17.12
CA TYR A 46 1.70 14.50 -18.39
C TYR A 46 3.08 14.94 -18.88
N SER A 47 3.42 14.53 -20.09
CA SER A 47 4.61 15.03 -20.77
C SER A 47 4.26 15.30 -22.24
N GLY A 48 4.26 16.54 -22.62
CA GLY A 48 3.97 16.90 -24.00
C GLY A 48 3.51 18.33 -24.17
N SER A 49 3.23 18.69 -25.40
CA SER A 49 2.54 19.93 -25.77
C SER A 49 1.10 19.62 -26.09
N SER A 50 0.18 20.43 -25.60
CA SER A 50 -1.23 20.36 -25.96
C SER A 50 -1.63 21.60 -26.75
N THR A 51 -2.52 21.43 -27.71
CA THR A 51 -3.06 22.53 -28.48
C THR A 51 -4.54 22.70 -28.12
N LEU A 52 -4.89 23.93 -27.74
CA LEU A 52 -6.26 24.31 -27.54
C LEU A 52 -6.95 24.52 -28.90
N SER A 53 -7.96 23.74 -29.18
CA SER A 53 -8.82 23.88 -30.33
C SER A 53 -10.15 24.50 -29.91
N HIS A 54 -10.69 25.43 -30.69
CA HIS A 54 -11.96 26.08 -30.35
C HIS A 54 -12.77 26.43 -31.62
N ASN A 55 -14.08 26.51 -31.45
CA ASN A 55 -14.98 26.90 -32.53
C ASN A 55 -15.16 28.42 -32.67
N GLY A 56 -14.36 29.20 -31.98
CA GLY A 56 -14.39 30.67 -31.99
C GLY A 56 -15.42 31.34 -31.09
N LEU A 57 -16.44 30.64 -30.64
CA LEU A 57 -17.58 31.22 -29.91
C LEU A 57 -17.71 30.77 -28.45
N SER A 58 -18.04 29.52 -28.21
CA SER A 58 -18.44 29.10 -26.86
C SER A 58 -17.80 27.78 -26.39
N GLN A 59 -17.14 27.05 -27.26
CA GLN A 59 -16.58 25.74 -26.92
C GLN A 59 -15.11 25.68 -27.28
N GLY A 60 -14.33 25.13 -26.37
CA GLY A 60 -12.95 24.79 -26.56
C GLY A 60 -12.67 23.38 -26.08
N TYR A 61 -11.65 22.72 -26.64
CA TYR A 61 -11.18 21.45 -26.15
C TYR A 61 -9.67 21.34 -26.28
N ILE A 62 -9.09 20.55 -25.39
CA ILE A 62 -7.67 20.20 -25.41
C ILE A 62 -7.57 18.67 -25.46
N ASN A 63 -6.83 18.15 -26.43
CA ASN A 63 -6.43 16.76 -26.44
C ASN A 63 -5.11 16.61 -25.69
N ILE A 64 -5.09 15.78 -24.67
CA ILE A 64 -3.93 15.47 -23.88
C ILE A 64 -3.69 13.96 -23.85
N THR A 65 -2.44 13.58 -23.62
CA THR A 65 -2.07 12.19 -23.43
C THR A 65 -1.29 12.06 -22.14
N PHE A 66 -1.80 11.26 -21.22
CA PHE A 66 -1.07 10.89 -20.03
C PHE A 66 -0.25 9.61 -20.27
N HIS A 67 0.98 9.65 -19.81
CA HIS A 67 1.85 8.49 -19.75
C HIS A 67 1.64 7.77 -18.41
N ARG A 68 1.51 6.45 -18.45
CA ARG A 68 1.38 5.61 -17.24
C ARG A 68 2.77 5.24 -16.75
N ASP A 69 2.92 5.05 -15.44
CA ASP A 69 4.12 4.51 -14.80
C ASP A 69 4.36 3.05 -15.20
N SER A 70 3.27 2.31 -15.37
CA SER A 70 3.26 0.86 -15.55
C SER A 70 1.99 0.41 -16.30
N PRO A 71 1.89 -0.85 -16.75
CA PRO A 71 0.67 -1.42 -17.32
C PRO A 71 -0.42 -1.70 -16.26
N PHE A 72 -0.17 -1.36 -14.99
CA PHE A 72 -1.07 -1.70 -13.89
C PHE A 72 -2.07 -0.59 -13.57
N ALA A 73 -3.20 -0.99 -12.99
CA ALA A 73 -4.11 -0.15 -12.26
C ALA A 73 -4.10 -0.57 -10.78
N TYR A 74 -4.28 0.38 -9.90
CA TYR A 74 -4.12 0.20 -8.46
C TYR A 74 -5.48 0.36 -7.78
N GLY A 75 -5.90 -0.63 -7.01
CA GLY A 75 -7.09 -0.55 -6.17
C GLY A 75 -6.88 0.38 -4.97
N SER A 76 -7.91 0.57 -4.18
CA SER A 76 -7.78 1.27 -2.90
C SER A 76 -6.90 0.47 -1.93
N VAL A 77 -6.11 1.17 -1.13
CA VAL A 77 -5.34 0.53 -0.06
C VAL A 77 -6.28 -0.08 0.97
N VAL A 78 -6.09 -1.36 1.24
CA VAL A 78 -6.83 -2.11 2.25
C VAL A 78 -5.95 -2.22 3.50
N LYS A 79 -6.56 -1.94 4.65
CA LYS A 79 -5.92 -2.13 5.95
C LYS A 79 -6.62 -3.26 6.69
N ASP A 80 -5.85 -4.25 7.07
CA ASP A 80 -6.29 -5.36 7.91
C ASP A 80 -5.52 -5.34 9.23
N SER A 81 -6.20 -5.53 10.36
CA SER A 81 -5.60 -5.38 11.69
C SER A 81 -5.90 -6.59 12.55
N VAL A 82 -4.86 -7.14 13.16
CA VAL A 82 -4.94 -8.32 14.03
C VAL A 82 -4.25 -8.04 15.35
N ILE A 83 -4.95 -8.32 16.45
CA ILE A 83 -4.41 -8.29 17.80
C ILE A 83 -4.10 -9.72 18.22
N ILE A 84 -2.83 -10.03 18.46
CA ILE A 84 -2.41 -11.32 18.97
C ILE A 84 -2.25 -11.17 20.48
N GLY A 85 -3.23 -11.64 21.23
CA GLY A 85 -3.24 -11.54 22.69
C GLY A 85 -2.46 -12.64 23.38
N SER A 86 -2.00 -12.34 24.61
CA SER A 86 -1.60 -13.38 25.55
C SER A 86 -2.79 -14.26 25.87
N LYS A 87 -2.61 -15.56 25.71
CA LYS A 87 -3.52 -16.55 26.28
C LYS A 87 -3.48 -16.34 27.80
N THR A 88 -4.63 -16.14 28.41
CA THR A 88 -4.76 -16.05 29.88
C THR A 88 -3.93 -17.18 30.51
N ILE A 89 -2.88 -16.81 31.23
CA ILE A 89 -1.97 -17.76 31.87
C ILE A 89 -2.76 -18.54 32.91
N HIS A 90 -3.04 -19.80 32.66
CA HIS A 90 -3.38 -20.73 33.71
C HIS A 90 -2.05 -21.07 34.43
N THR A 91 -1.91 -20.58 35.63
CA THR A 91 -0.80 -20.85 36.55
C THR A 91 -0.51 -22.34 36.60
N GLY A 92 0.55 -22.80 35.94
CA GLY A 92 1.02 -24.19 36.04
C GLY A 92 1.74 -24.77 34.81
N ASP A 93 1.64 -24.16 33.64
CA ASP A 93 2.29 -24.69 32.43
C ASP A 93 3.65 -24.00 32.20
N ARG A 94 4.74 -24.77 32.31
CA ARG A 94 6.13 -24.28 32.19
C ARG A 94 6.62 -24.17 30.73
N ASP A 95 5.80 -24.54 29.75
CA ASP A 95 6.12 -24.41 28.33
C ASP A 95 5.26 -23.32 27.69
N GLU A 96 5.60 -22.06 27.95
CA GLU A 96 4.97 -20.89 27.33
C GLU A 96 5.38 -20.84 25.84
N LYS A 97 4.58 -21.46 24.99
CA LYS A 97 4.69 -21.23 23.54
C LYS A 97 4.18 -19.84 23.22
N PRO A 98 4.88 -19.09 22.36
CA PRO A 98 4.41 -17.78 21.95
C PRO A 98 2.98 -17.87 21.39
N ALA A 99 2.16 -16.85 21.67
CA ALA A 99 0.80 -16.79 21.16
C ALA A 99 0.80 -16.96 19.64
N GLN A 100 -0.07 -17.81 19.13
CA GLN A 100 -0.20 -18.06 17.69
C GLN A 100 -1.64 -17.87 17.27
N GLN A 101 -1.84 -17.17 16.15
CA GLN A 101 -3.15 -16.93 15.58
C GLN A 101 -3.10 -17.05 14.05
N PHE A 102 -4.11 -17.68 13.48
CA PHE A 102 -4.32 -17.67 12.03
C PHE A 102 -5.28 -16.55 11.65
N HIS A 103 -4.97 -15.91 10.53
CA HIS A 103 -5.82 -14.92 9.90
C HIS A 103 -5.81 -15.13 8.38
N GLU A 104 -6.91 -14.78 7.73
CA GLU A 104 -7.05 -14.96 6.29
C GLU A 104 -7.26 -13.64 5.60
N ILE A 105 -6.42 -13.36 4.61
CA ILE A 105 -6.56 -12.22 3.71
C ILE A 105 -6.92 -12.73 2.32
N TYR A 106 -7.94 -12.12 1.72
CA TYR A 106 -8.28 -12.36 0.33
C TYR A 106 -7.83 -11.20 -0.54
N LEU A 107 -6.71 -11.37 -1.27
CA LEU A 107 -6.21 -10.37 -2.20
C LEU A 107 -7.03 -10.43 -3.49
N LYS A 108 -7.71 -9.32 -3.80
CA LYS A 108 -8.31 -9.05 -5.11
C LYS A 108 -7.23 -8.55 -6.06
N GLY A 109 -7.46 -8.68 -7.36
CA GLY A 109 -6.51 -8.22 -8.38
C GLY A 109 -6.04 -9.35 -9.28
N THR A 110 -5.10 -9.04 -10.14
CA THR A 110 -4.49 -9.97 -11.11
C THR A 110 -3.02 -10.22 -10.82
N GLU A 111 -2.42 -9.44 -9.94
CA GLU A 111 -1.01 -9.56 -9.55
C GLU A 111 -0.86 -9.71 -8.04
N PRO A 112 0.15 -10.44 -7.59
CA PRO A 112 0.54 -10.47 -6.18
C PRO A 112 0.97 -9.08 -5.71
N CYS A 113 0.92 -8.83 -4.40
CA CYS A 113 1.43 -7.59 -3.84
C CYS A 113 2.34 -7.81 -2.64
N LEU A 114 3.24 -6.86 -2.41
CA LEU A 114 4.12 -6.77 -1.27
C LEU A 114 3.52 -5.74 -0.29
N PRO A 115 3.09 -6.16 0.90
CA PRO A 115 2.40 -5.28 1.83
C PRO A 115 3.36 -4.43 2.66
N VAL A 116 2.81 -3.35 3.24
CA VAL A 116 3.42 -2.68 4.39
C VAL A 116 2.87 -3.32 5.66
N VAL A 117 3.76 -3.71 6.57
CA VAL A 117 3.40 -4.33 7.85
C VAL A 117 3.80 -3.41 8.99
N ARG A 118 2.81 -2.99 9.78
CA ARG A 118 3.02 -2.21 11.00
C ARG A 118 2.88 -3.11 12.21
N ILE A 119 3.83 -3.04 13.11
CA ILE A 119 3.88 -3.87 14.31
C ILE A 119 4.04 -2.97 15.52
N THR A 120 3.10 -3.07 16.45
CA THR A 120 3.21 -2.47 17.78
C THR A 120 3.31 -3.59 18.81
N LYS A 121 4.48 -3.73 19.43
CA LYS A 121 4.75 -4.76 20.43
C LYS A 121 4.05 -4.45 21.74
N TYR A 122 3.33 -5.44 22.28
CA TYR A 122 2.84 -5.42 23.66
C TYR A 122 3.08 -6.80 24.30
N GLY A 123 2.79 -6.92 25.58
CA GLY A 123 3.07 -8.14 26.33
C GLY A 123 4.56 -8.36 26.57
N VAL A 124 4.98 -9.62 26.69
CA VAL A 124 6.37 -9.95 27.03
C VAL A 124 7.30 -9.77 25.85
N ASP A 125 8.56 -9.43 26.12
CA ASP A 125 9.61 -9.30 25.11
C ASP A 125 9.77 -10.59 24.30
N GLY A 126 10.09 -10.46 23.02
CA GLY A 126 10.29 -11.63 22.17
C GLY A 126 10.07 -11.39 20.69
N ASP A 127 10.16 -12.45 19.93
CA ASP A 127 10.02 -12.41 18.47
C ASP A 127 8.57 -12.18 18.05
N ILE A 128 8.40 -11.41 16.98
CA ILE A 128 7.12 -11.27 16.27
C ILE A 128 7.29 -11.77 14.85
N SER A 129 6.36 -12.61 14.39
CA SER A 129 6.36 -13.03 12.99
C SER A 129 4.97 -13.02 12.36
N VAL A 130 4.96 -12.71 11.05
CA VAL A 130 3.84 -12.83 10.14
C VAL A 130 4.27 -13.74 9.00
N HIS A 131 3.74 -14.94 8.94
CA HIS A 131 4.14 -15.97 7.98
C HIS A 131 2.99 -16.31 7.04
N ASN A 132 3.13 -16.07 5.74
CA ASN A 132 2.19 -16.54 4.74
C ASN A 132 2.44 -18.01 4.43
N ARG A 133 1.53 -18.87 4.91
CA ARG A 133 1.62 -20.33 4.75
C ARG A 133 1.40 -20.79 3.32
N ARG A 134 0.92 -19.92 2.43
CA ARG A 134 0.67 -20.28 1.04
C ARG A 134 1.94 -20.31 0.21
N ASN A 135 2.84 -19.35 0.40
CA ASN A 135 4.07 -19.19 -0.40
C ASN A 135 5.34 -19.22 0.45
N ASN A 136 5.20 -19.47 1.76
CA ASN A 136 6.30 -19.54 2.72
C ASN A 136 7.11 -18.24 2.90
N THR A 137 6.54 -17.09 2.54
CA THR A 137 7.15 -15.78 2.76
C THR A 137 6.78 -15.24 4.14
N LYS A 138 7.64 -14.39 4.72
CA LYS A 138 7.39 -13.90 6.08
C LYS A 138 8.07 -12.58 6.41
N VAL A 139 7.47 -11.87 7.37
CA VAL A 139 8.15 -10.86 8.20
C VAL A 139 8.50 -11.52 9.53
N LEU A 140 9.72 -11.33 9.99
CA LEU A 140 10.18 -11.73 11.31
C LEU A 140 10.99 -10.58 11.93
N LEU A 141 10.56 -10.09 13.07
CA LEU A 141 11.29 -9.14 13.90
C LEU A 141 11.71 -9.83 15.19
N PRO A 142 13.00 -10.08 15.35
CA PRO A 142 13.50 -10.79 16.53
C PRO A 142 13.68 -9.84 17.73
N LYS A 143 13.45 -10.36 18.92
CA LYS A 143 13.77 -9.74 20.22
C LYS A 143 13.19 -8.33 20.43
N LEU A 144 11.94 -8.10 20.05
CA LEU A 144 11.27 -6.84 20.32
C LEU A 144 10.96 -6.66 21.80
N ALA A 145 11.12 -5.45 22.29
CA ALA A 145 10.74 -5.04 23.62
C ALA A 145 9.32 -4.47 23.67
N LEU A 146 8.73 -4.49 24.85
CA LEU A 146 7.42 -3.88 25.08
C LEU A 146 7.41 -2.41 24.63
N GLY A 147 6.42 -2.06 23.80
CA GLY A 147 6.21 -0.71 23.28
C GLY A 147 6.97 -0.40 21.99
N ASP A 148 7.79 -1.33 21.49
CA ASP A 148 8.45 -1.18 20.21
C ASP A 148 7.44 -1.02 19.07
N TYR A 149 7.72 -0.09 18.14
CA TYR A 149 6.93 0.15 16.94
C TYR A 149 7.82 0.07 15.70
N PHE A 150 7.37 -0.71 14.72
CA PHE A 150 8.03 -0.87 13.44
C PHE A 150 7.03 -0.77 12.30
N GLU A 151 7.46 -0.13 11.22
CA GLU A 151 6.81 -0.15 9.93
C GLU A 151 7.78 -0.79 8.93
N ILE A 152 7.34 -1.86 8.29
CA ILE A 152 8.12 -2.65 7.34
C ILE A 152 7.45 -2.53 5.98
N ASP A 153 8.14 -1.91 5.03
CA ASP A 153 7.76 -1.92 3.63
C ASP A 153 8.44 -3.12 2.96
N CYS A 154 7.61 -4.13 2.60
CA CYS A 154 8.13 -5.36 1.99
C CYS A 154 8.52 -5.15 0.52
N ASP A 155 8.05 -4.10 -0.16
CA ASP A 155 8.39 -3.79 -1.55
C ASP A 155 9.74 -3.08 -1.64
N LEU A 156 9.96 -2.11 -0.76
CA LEU A 156 11.22 -1.35 -0.70
C LEU A 156 12.28 -2.05 0.15
N GLU A 157 11.95 -3.14 0.84
CA GLU A 157 12.80 -3.80 1.83
C GLU A 157 13.32 -2.83 2.91
N MET A 158 12.46 -1.90 3.31
CA MET A 158 12.78 -0.85 4.27
C MET A 158 12.08 -1.09 5.60
N ILE A 159 12.76 -0.72 6.68
CA ILE A 159 12.21 -0.74 8.02
C ILE A 159 12.36 0.62 8.67
N GLU A 160 11.24 1.16 9.13
CA GLU A 160 11.20 2.37 9.95
C GLU A 160 10.84 2.00 11.38
N SER A 161 11.49 2.63 12.34
CA SER A 161 11.27 2.34 13.75
C SER A 161 11.19 3.63 14.58
N LYS A 162 10.30 3.61 15.57
CA LYS A 162 10.28 4.58 16.67
C LYS A 162 10.83 3.98 17.95
N SER A 163 11.54 2.88 17.84
CA SER A 163 12.07 2.07 18.94
C SER A 163 13.57 2.26 19.14
N ASN A 164 14.05 1.90 20.31
CA ASN A 164 15.48 1.82 20.61
C ASN A 164 16.07 0.44 20.29
N THR A 165 15.28 -0.49 19.78
CA THR A 165 15.75 -1.84 19.43
C THR A 165 16.72 -1.77 18.26
N ILE A 166 17.91 -2.33 18.44
CA ILE A 166 18.99 -2.38 17.45
C ILE A 166 19.11 -3.81 16.93
N PHE A 167 19.00 -3.98 15.62
CA PHE A 167 19.27 -5.25 14.98
C PHE A 167 20.77 -5.42 14.71
N THR A 168 21.29 -6.59 15.00
CA THR A 168 22.70 -6.96 14.77
C THR A 168 22.80 -8.00 13.65
N ILE A 169 23.99 -8.21 13.10
CA ILE A 169 24.23 -9.19 12.01
C ILE A 169 23.70 -10.59 12.35
N GLY A 170 23.75 -10.99 13.63
CA GLY A 170 23.20 -12.28 14.08
C GLY A 170 21.70 -12.29 14.36
N ASN A 171 21.03 -11.14 14.19
CA ASN A 171 19.64 -10.94 14.56
C ASN A 171 18.95 -9.95 13.61
N LEU A 172 19.13 -10.15 12.30
CA LEU A 172 18.54 -9.30 11.28
C LEU A 172 17.05 -9.64 11.09
N PRO A 173 16.21 -8.62 10.87
CA PRO A 173 14.81 -8.83 10.50
C PRO A 173 14.70 -9.52 9.15
N GLN A 174 13.62 -10.26 8.95
CA GLN A 174 13.20 -10.77 7.64
C GLN A 174 11.99 -9.95 7.20
N MET A 175 12.00 -9.48 5.95
CA MET A 175 11.00 -8.53 5.43
C MET A 175 10.38 -9.02 4.12
N ASP A 176 10.42 -10.33 3.87
CA ASP A 176 9.93 -10.96 2.64
C ASP A 176 8.51 -11.52 2.84
N LEU A 177 7.53 -10.65 3.05
CA LEU A 177 6.12 -11.04 3.05
C LEU A 177 5.48 -10.67 1.72
N ARG A 178 4.86 -11.65 1.06
CA ARG A 178 4.15 -11.49 -0.20
C ARG A 178 2.73 -12.04 -0.08
N LEU A 179 1.75 -11.31 -0.58
CA LEU A 179 0.38 -11.77 -0.71
C LEU A 179 0.14 -12.23 -2.15
N GLU A 180 -0.32 -13.48 -2.29
CA GLU A 180 -0.72 -14.06 -3.57
C GLU A 180 -2.19 -13.75 -3.88
N ILE A 181 -2.55 -13.74 -5.16
CA ILE A 181 -3.92 -13.54 -5.62
C ILE A 181 -4.86 -14.55 -4.96
N GLY A 182 -5.98 -14.10 -4.44
CA GLY A 182 -6.96 -14.93 -3.74
C GLY A 182 -6.61 -15.12 -2.26
N ARG A 183 -6.88 -16.30 -1.72
CA ARG A 183 -6.81 -16.59 -0.28
C ARG A 183 -5.39 -16.77 0.22
N ASN A 184 -4.97 -15.95 1.19
CA ASN A 184 -3.72 -16.07 1.91
C ASN A 184 -4.01 -16.45 3.36
N LYS A 185 -3.36 -17.49 3.85
CA LYS A 185 -3.47 -17.91 5.24
C LYS A 185 -2.21 -17.50 6.00
N LEU A 186 -2.35 -16.47 6.81
CA LEU A 186 -1.26 -15.91 7.59
C LEU A 186 -1.23 -16.57 8.98
N LEU A 187 -0.04 -16.93 9.43
CA LEU A 187 0.22 -17.35 10.80
C LEU A 187 0.98 -16.21 11.50
N PHE A 188 0.40 -15.68 12.53
CA PHE A 188 0.99 -14.70 13.41
C PHE A 188 1.54 -15.38 14.66
N THR A 189 2.72 -14.90 15.11
CA THR A 189 3.36 -15.42 16.32
C THR A 189 3.87 -14.25 17.17
N GLY A 190 3.71 -14.37 18.49
CA GLY A 190 4.10 -13.35 19.47
C GLY A 190 2.91 -12.50 19.93
N GLU A 191 3.19 -11.46 20.72
CA GLU A 191 2.17 -10.58 21.30
C GLU A 191 2.33 -9.18 20.72
N ALA A 192 1.45 -8.80 19.79
CA ALA A 192 1.50 -7.51 19.11
C ALA A 192 0.14 -7.14 18.49
N LEU A 193 -0.04 -5.83 18.27
CA LEU A 193 -0.97 -5.34 17.26
C LEU A 193 -0.22 -5.33 15.93
N ILE A 194 -0.77 -6.03 14.94
CA ILE A 194 -0.22 -6.10 13.59
C ILE A 194 -1.25 -5.54 12.61
N GLU A 195 -0.83 -4.57 11.83
CA GLU A 195 -1.61 -3.99 10.76
C GLU A 195 -0.93 -4.30 9.43
N ILE A 196 -1.69 -4.86 8.50
CA ILE A 196 -1.22 -5.18 7.15
C ILE A 196 -1.93 -4.26 6.18
N LEU A 197 -1.16 -3.42 5.49
CA LEU A 197 -1.66 -2.51 4.47
C LEU A 197 -1.23 -3.07 3.11
N TYR A 198 -2.20 -3.30 2.24
CA TYR A 198 -1.93 -3.82 0.91
C TYR A 198 -2.83 -3.19 -0.12
N GLN A 199 -2.34 -3.11 -1.35
CA GLN A 199 -3.06 -2.51 -2.46
C GLN A 199 -3.24 -3.54 -3.57
N PRO A 200 -4.49 -3.86 -3.96
CA PRO A 200 -4.74 -4.73 -5.10
C PRO A 200 -4.19 -4.14 -6.40
N ILE A 201 -3.55 -4.96 -7.21
CA ILE A 201 -2.94 -4.59 -8.49
C ILE A 201 -3.64 -5.34 -9.60
N TYR A 202 -3.99 -4.63 -10.68
CA TYR A 202 -4.70 -5.16 -11.84
C TYR A 202 -3.90 -4.91 -13.11
N LEU A 203 -3.54 -5.97 -13.83
CA LEU A 203 -3.00 -5.86 -15.18
C LEU A 203 -4.12 -5.44 -16.14
N GLN A 204 -3.87 -4.41 -16.96
CA GLN A 204 -4.84 -3.89 -17.95
C GLN A 204 -4.19 -3.60 -19.30
#